data_0c650baa95282e66934489b119db5745
#
_entry.id   0c650baa95282e66934489b119db5745
#
_cell.length_a   1.000
_cell.length_b   1.000
_cell.length_c   1.000
_cell.angle_alpha   90.00
_cell.angle_beta   90.00
_cell.angle_gamma   90.00
#
_symmetry.space_group_name_H-M   'P 1'
#
loop_
_entity.id
_entity.type
_entity.pdbx_description
1 polymer ?
#
loop_
_entity_poly.entity_id
_entity_poly.type
_entity_poly.pdbx_seq_one_letter_code
_entity_poly.pdbx_strand_id
1 'polypeptide(L)'
;MPRSFYFICSFVALTLACSDLRAEDAKPEGETIELYNGKDLTGWGYQTGETFEGKSDSDDKRFSAKEGILVVNAAVPENKGIKQLWTTRKFPKDFVLKLEFRAAVNADSGLFVRKPQLQVRDYLVAGPYKTLKQYKPQDWNEIVVTVKGNVAHCTCNGEVLEDALKIPDTGGIGLEADRGQMEYRNLRLTVSK
;
A
#
# COMPACT_ATOMS: atom_id res chain seq x y z
N MET A 1 -51.06 -5.66 65.75
CA MET A 1 -50.59 -4.71 64.72
C MET A 1 -49.15 -5.06 64.38
N PRO A 2 -48.86 -5.72 63.24
CA PRO A 2 -47.53 -5.98 62.84
C PRO A 2 -47.06 -4.89 61.83
N ARG A 3 -45.86 -4.33 62.04
CA ARG A 3 -45.16 -3.37 61.17
C ARG A 3 -44.50 -4.10 60.03
N SER A 4 -44.94 -3.84 58.81
CA SER A 4 -44.24 -4.26 57.56
C SER A 4 -42.97 -3.42 57.39
N PHE A 5 -41.84 -4.10 57.26
CA PHE A 5 -40.56 -3.53 56.79
C PHE A 5 -40.45 -3.76 55.29
N TYR A 6 -40.41 -2.68 54.52
CA TYR A 6 -40.08 -2.74 53.08
C TYR A 6 -38.57 -2.67 52.91
N PHE A 7 -37.97 -3.73 52.40
CA PHE A 7 -36.59 -3.75 51.96
C PHE A 7 -36.52 -3.16 50.54
N ILE A 8 -35.90 -2.01 50.37
CA ILE A 8 -35.62 -1.44 49.06
C ILE A 8 -34.29 -2.00 48.60
N CYS A 9 -34.29 -2.93 47.61
CA CYS A 9 -33.13 -3.42 46.93
C CYS A 9 -32.73 -2.39 45.84
N SER A 10 -31.70 -1.58 46.08
CA SER A 10 -31.11 -0.74 45.05
C SER A 10 -30.23 -1.60 44.15
N PHE A 11 -30.67 -1.82 42.92
CA PHE A 11 -29.85 -2.38 41.84
C PHE A 11 -28.95 -1.30 41.32
N VAL A 12 -27.66 -1.39 41.62
CA VAL A 12 -26.61 -0.59 40.94
C VAL A 12 -26.29 -1.31 39.61
N ALA A 13 -26.78 -0.77 38.53
CA ALA A 13 -26.41 -1.21 37.19
C ALA A 13 -24.99 -0.70 36.87
N LEU A 14 -24.01 -1.59 36.94
CA LEU A 14 -22.63 -1.34 36.51
C LEU A 14 -22.61 -1.41 34.99
N THR A 15 -22.69 -0.25 34.32
CA THR A 15 -22.46 -0.14 32.86
C THR A 15 -20.97 -0.30 32.58
N LEU A 16 -20.56 -1.49 32.10
CA LEU A 16 -19.26 -1.64 31.46
C LEU A 16 -19.26 -0.79 30.19
N ALA A 17 -18.59 0.34 30.21
CA ALA A 17 -18.20 1.05 29.01
C ALA A 17 -17.13 0.21 28.30
N CYS A 18 -17.52 -0.53 27.26
CA CYS A 18 -16.60 -1.11 26.31
C CYS A 18 -15.98 0.07 25.55
N SER A 19 -14.82 0.52 25.97
CA SER A 19 -14.00 1.43 25.18
C SER A 19 -13.47 0.63 23.98
N ASP A 20 -14.08 0.86 22.82
CA ASP A 20 -13.50 0.48 21.53
C ASP A 20 -12.12 1.12 21.43
N LEU A 21 -11.09 0.35 21.74
CA LEU A 21 -9.72 0.66 21.38
C LEU A 21 -9.61 0.59 19.86
N ARG A 22 -10.10 1.64 19.21
CA ARG A 22 -9.70 1.94 17.84
C ARG A 22 -8.19 2.11 17.90
N ALA A 23 -7.46 1.22 17.23
CA ALA A 23 -6.02 1.40 17.04
C ALA A 23 -5.84 2.75 16.34
N GLU A 24 -5.51 3.76 17.11
CA GLU A 24 -5.11 5.07 16.62
C GLU A 24 -3.90 4.80 15.74
N ASP A 25 -3.96 5.15 14.45
CA ASP A 25 -2.86 5.04 13.50
C ASP A 25 -1.67 5.84 14.07
N ALA A 26 -0.86 5.19 14.89
CA ALA A 26 0.33 5.80 15.47
C ALA A 26 1.20 6.28 14.31
N LYS A 27 1.31 7.60 14.17
CA LYS A 27 2.17 8.23 13.16
C LYS A 27 3.56 7.64 13.32
N PRO A 28 4.11 6.96 12.28
CA PRO A 28 5.41 6.33 12.40
C PRO A 28 6.45 7.41 12.70
N GLU A 29 7.10 7.31 13.87
CA GLU A 29 8.17 8.20 14.27
C GLU A 29 9.49 7.71 13.67
N GLY A 30 9.90 8.30 12.55
CA GLY A 30 11.15 7.93 11.90
C GLY A 30 11.48 8.83 10.72
N GLU A 31 12.61 8.55 10.09
CA GLU A 31 13.02 9.21 8.85
C GLU A 31 12.06 8.84 7.71
N THR A 32 11.47 9.83 7.07
CA THR A 32 10.64 9.63 5.88
C THR A 32 11.48 9.79 4.62
N ILE A 33 11.38 8.83 3.73
CA ILE A 33 12.08 8.75 2.46
C ILE A 33 11.03 8.83 1.35
N GLU A 34 11.13 9.88 0.52
CA GLU A 34 10.33 9.94 -0.70
C GLU A 34 10.91 8.96 -1.72
N LEU A 35 10.15 7.93 -2.07
CA LEU A 35 10.58 6.93 -3.05
C LEU A 35 10.44 7.43 -4.50
N TYR A 36 9.59 8.42 -4.72
CA TYR A 36 9.37 9.05 -6.01
C TYR A 36 9.41 10.57 -5.84
N ASN A 37 10.30 11.22 -6.59
CA ASN A 37 10.56 12.66 -6.49
C ASN A 37 9.55 13.55 -7.25
N GLY A 38 8.58 12.94 -7.95
CA GLY A 38 7.57 13.65 -8.73
C GLY A 38 8.06 14.20 -10.07
N LYS A 39 9.31 13.97 -10.47
CA LYS A 39 9.92 14.59 -11.67
C LYS A 39 10.45 13.58 -12.67
N ASP A 40 11.15 12.56 -12.19
CA ASP A 40 11.84 11.57 -13.00
C ASP A 40 11.94 10.23 -12.25
N LEU A 41 12.56 9.23 -12.86
CA LEU A 41 12.73 7.89 -12.33
C LEU A 41 14.03 7.73 -11.53
N THR A 42 14.62 8.82 -11.01
CA THR A 42 15.78 8.76 -10.12
C THR A 42 15.49 7.86 -8.91
N GLY A 43 16.42 6.97 -8.59
CA GLY A 43 16.26 5.99 -7.52
C GLY A 43 15.52 4.72 -7.93
N TRP A 44 15.15 4.58 -9.21
CA TRP A 44 14.50 3.40 -9.78
C TRP A 44 15.31 2.77 -10.90
N GLY A 45 15.06 1.47 -11.14
CA GLY A 45 15.73 0.71 -12.19
C GLY A 45 15.13 -0.68 -12.38
N TYR A 46 15.73 -1.45 -13.27
CA TYR A 46 15.40 -2.86 -13.45
C TYR A 46 16.32 -3.76 -12.62
N GLN A 47 15.84 -4.92 -12.23
CA GLN A 47 16.64 -5.91 -11.50
C GLN A 47 17.86 -6.40 -12.30
N THR A 48 17.89 -6.19 -13.60
CA THR A 48 19.02 -6.48 -14.48
C THR A 48 20.21 -5.54 -14.30
N GLY A 49 20.06 -4.51 -13.43
CA GLY A 49 21.13 -3.54 -13.12
C GLY A 49 20.99 -2.20 -13.84
N GLU A 50 20.05 -2.06 -14.75
CA GLU A 50 19.75 -0.81 -15.42
C GLU A 50 19.08 0.18 -14.46
N THR A 51 19.56 1.43 -14.40
CA THR A 51 19.02 2.50 -13.57
C THR A 51 18.56 3.69 -14.42
N PHE A 52 17.59 4.46 -13.91
CA PHE A 52 16.94 5.55 -14.64
C PHE A 52 17.20 6.93 -14.01
N GLU A 53 18.41 7.15 -13.50
CA GLU A 53 18.80 8.42 -12.89
C GLU A 53 18.61 9.61 -13.85
N GLY A 54 17.75 10.56 -13.47
CA GLY A 54 17.42 11.76 -14.26
C GLY A 54 16.60 11.51 -15.53
N LYS A 55 16.16 10.27 -15.77
CA LYS A 55 15.31 9.94 -16.93
C LYS A 55 13.83 10.10 -16.56
N SER A 56 13.04 10.74 -17.40
CA SER A 56 11.58 10.81 -17.25
C SER A 56 10.89 9.50 -17.64
N ASP A 57 11.55 8.64 -18.43
CA ASP A 57 10.99 7.41 -18.95
C ASP A 57 11.97 6.25 -18.82
N SER A 58 11.47 5.03 -18.63
CA SER A 58 12.24 3.82 -18.92
C SER A 58 12.45 3.67 -20.43
N ASP A 59 13.54 2.98 -20.83
CA ASP A 59 13.90 2.87 -22.24
C ASP A 59 12.81 2.19 -23.10
N ASP A 60 12.05 1.29 -22.51
CA ASP A 60 10.91 0.61 -23.15
C ASP A 60 9.57 1.35 -22.99
N LYS A 61 9.56 2.55 -22.38
CA LYS A 61 8.37 3.38 -22.12
C LYS A 61 7.29 2.71 -21.26
N ARG A 62 7.67 1.68 -20.51
CA ARG A 62 6.75 0.99 -19.59
C ARG A 62 6.46 1.81 -18.32
N PHE A 63 7.43 2.65 -17.92
CA PHE A 63 7.35 3.52 -16.75
C PHE A 63 7.74 4.94 -17.16
N SER A 64 6.90 5.89 -16.76
CA SER A 64 7.09 7.31 -17.10
C SER A 64 6.78 8.21 -15.91
N ALA A 65 7.59 9.21 -15.69
CA ALA A 65 7.31 10.29 -14.75
C ALA A 65 6.60 11.43 -15.48
N LYS A 66 5.38 11.75 -15.05
CA LYS A 66 4.56 12.76 -15.71
C LYS A 66 3.76 13.58 -14.69
N GLU A 67 4.02 14.87 -14.59
CA GLU A 67 3.23 15.80 -13.76
C GLU A 67 3.04 15.34 -12.30
N GLY A 68 4.10 14.85 -11.67
CA GLY A 68 4.05 14.35 -10.29
C GLY A 68 3.54 12.92 -10.14
N ILE A 69 3.18 12.26 -11.23
CA ILE A 69 2.64 10.90 -11.27
C ILE A 69 3.64 9.96 -11.92
N LEU A 70 3.88 8.81 -11.33
CA LEU A 70 4.56 7.69 -11.95
C LEU A 70 3.51 6.87 -12.72
N VAL A 71 3.57 6.94 -14.04
CA VAL A 71 2.61 6.28 -14.94
C VAL A 71 3.21 4.98 -15.45
N VAL A 72 2.42 3.93 -15.41
CA VAL A 72 2.79 2.58 -15.84
C VAL A 72 1.93 2.18 -17.04
N ASN A 73 2.55 1.70 -18.10
CA ASN A 73 1.88 1.21 -19.31
C ASN A 73 0.97 2.22 -20.05
N ALA A 74 1.22 3.53 -19.95
CA ALA A 74 0.35 4.57 -20.56
C ALA A 74 0.07 4.37 -22.06
N ALA A 75 1.03 3.84 -22.80
CA ALA A 75 0.94 3.70 -24.25
C ALA A 75 1.62 2.41 -24.77
N VAL A 76 1.74 1.39 -23.92
CA VAL A 76 2.38 0.14 -24.30
C VAL A 76 1.33 -0.81 -24.89
N PRO A 77 1.56 -1.37 -26.10
CA PRO A 77 0.67 -2.36 -26.69
C PRO A 77 0.47 -3.55 -25.74
N GLU A 78 -0.72 -4.13 -25.76
CA GLU A 78 -1.01 -5.37 -25.04
C GLU A 78 0.01 -6.46 -25.43
N ASN A 79 0.30 -7.37 -24.48
CA ASN A 79 1.21 -8.52 -24.68
C ASN A 79 2.71 -8.22 -24.77
N LYS A 80 3.19 -7.11 -24.23
CA LYS A 80 4.64 -6.86 -24.08
C LYS A 80 5.31 -7.68 -22.95
N GLY A 81 4.56 -8.58 -22.31
CA GLY A 81 5.01 -9.32 -21.13
C GLY A 81 5.04 -8.48 -19.86
N ILE A 82 5.31 -9.11 -18.74
CA ILE A 82 5.41 -8.44 -17.44
C ILE A 82 6.78 -7.78 -17.31
N LYS A 83 6.82 -6.56 -16.76
CA LYS A 83 8.04 -5.83 -16.43
C LYS A 83 7.93 -5.28 -15.01
N GLN A 84 9.03 -5.19 -14.30
CA GLN A 84 9.06 -4.69 -12.92
C GLN A 84 10.08 -3.59 -12.76
N LEU A 85 9.65 -2.47 -12.20
CA LEU A 85 10.48 -1.34 -11.81
C LEU A 85 10.76 -1.46 -10.31
N TRP A 86 12.03 -1.33 -9.91
CA TRP A 86 12.45 -1.51 -8.53
C TRP A 86 13.22 -0.31 -8.02
N THR A 87 13.08 0.00 -6.72
CA THR A 87 13.98 0.94 -6.07
C THR A 87 15.40 0.41 -6.10
N THR A 88 16.38 1.27 -6.39
CA THR A 88 17.81 0.93 -6.32
C THR A 88 18.27 0.74 -4.88
N ARG A 89 17.56 1.36 -3.92
CA ARG A 89 17.77 1.21 -2.47
C ARG A 89 17.01 0.00 -1.93
N LYS A 90 17.62 -0.69 -0.94
CA LYS A 90 16.99 -1.77 -0.15
C LYS A 90 16.63 -1.26 1.25
N PHE A 91 15.60 -1.85 1.85
CA PHE A 91 15.04 -1.46 3.14
C PHE A 91 15.05 -2.64 4.12
N PRO A 92 16.11 -2.77 4.97
CA PRO A 92 16.26 -3.90 5.90
C PRO A 92 15.56 -3.71 7.25
N LYS A 93 15.12 -2.48 7.57
CA LYS A 93 14.49 -2.16 8.86
C LYS A 93 12.96 -2.21 8.75
N ASP A 94 12.29 -2.15 9.89
CA ASP A 94 10.86 -1.93 9.96
C ASP A 94 10.49 -0.57 9.37
N PHE A 95 9.38 -0.51 8.66
CA PHE A 95 8.91 0.71 8.01
C PHE A 95 7.40 0.72 7.81
N VAL A 96 6.86 1.90 7.56
CA VAL A 96 5.54 2.08 6.98
C VAL A 96 5.70 2.69 5.59
N LEU A 97 5.24 1.97 4.57
CA LEU A 97 5.14 2.45 3.19
C LEU A 97 3.71 2.95 2.94
N LYS A 98 3.59 4.15 2.43
CA LYS A 98 2.33 4.72 1.95
C LYS A 98 2.47 5.15 0.49
N LEU A 99 1.46 4.86 -0.29
CA LEU A 99 1.37 5.33 -1.66
C LEU A 99 -0.09 5.46 -2.07
N GLU A 100 -0.35 6.22 -3.09
CA GLU A 100 -1.66 6.25 -3.75
C GLU A 100 -1.55 5.68 -5.15
N PHE A 101 -2.57 4.91 -5.56
CA PHE A 101 -2.68 4.40 -6.91
C PHE A 101 -4.04 4.69 -7.53
N ARG A 102 -4.06 4.75 -8.85
CA ARG A 102 -5.27 4.80 -9.67
C ARG A 102 -5.13 3.80 -10.81
N ALA A 103 -6.09 2.90 -10.94
CA ALA A 103 -6.11 1.87 -11.96
C ALA A 103 -7.07 2.25 -13.08
N ALA A 104 -6.68 2.14 -14.35
CA ALA A 104 -7.63 2.13 -15.45
C ALA A 104 -8.52 0.88 -15.39
N VAL A 105 -9.65 0.90 -16.11
CA VAL A 105 -10.55 -0.26 -16.20
C VAL A 105 -9.77 -1.49 -16.65
N ASN A 106 -9.91 -2.61 -15.94
CA ASN A 106 -9.19 -3.86 -16.17
C ASN A 106 -7.66 -3.81 -16.02
N ALA A 107 -7.08 -2.73 -15.51
CA ALA A 107 -5.65 -2.67 -15.28
C ALA A 107 -5.21 -3.68 -14.21
N ASP A 108 -4.03 -4.26 -14.42
CA ASP A 108 -3.41 -5.24 -13.55
C ASP A 108 -1.96 -4.86 -13.28
N SER A 109 -1.55 -4.95 -12.03
CA SER A 109 -0.24 -4.58 -11.56
C SER A 109 0.06 -5.28 -10.22
N GLY A 110 1.19 -4.95 -9.62
CA GLY A 110 1.58 -5.41 -8.30
C GLY A 110 2.50 -4.43 -7.61
N LEU A 111 2.43 -4.42 -6.30
CA LEU A 111 3.38 -3.78 -5.42
C LEU A 111 4.25 -4.87 -4.77
N PHE A 112 5.54 -4.86 -5.05
CA PHE A 112 6.47 -5.79 -4.41
C PHE A 112 7.03 -5.18 -3.13
N VAL A 113 6.92 -5.94 -2.04
CA VAL A 113 7.49 -5.56 -0.74
C VAL A 113 8.68 -6.49 -0.47
N ARG A 114 9.87 -6.03 -0.74
CA ARG A 114 11.14 -6.77 -0.67
C ARG A 114 11.25 -7.95 -1.67
N LYS A 115 10.18 -8.72 -1.90
CA LYS A 115 10.15 -9.82 -2.87
C LYS A 115 8.72 -10.26 -3.22
N PRO A 116 7.85 -10.63 -2.27
CA PRO A 116 6.49 -11.02 -2.61
C PRO A 116 5.69 -9.86 -3.15
N GLN A 117 4.73 -10.18 -3.99
CA GLN A 117 3.81 -9.25 -4.59
C GLN A 117 2.55 -9.10 -3.72
N LEU A 118 2.17 -7.87 -3.44
CA LEU A 118 0.81 -7.49 -3.10
C LEU A 118 0.09 -7.15 -4.40
N GLN A 119 -1.03 -7.79 -4.66
CA GLN A 119 -1.83 -7.48 -5.86
C GLN A 119 -2.37 -6.05 -5.78
N VAL A 120 -2.06 -5.20 -6.77
CA VAL A 120 -2.60 -3.84 -6.92
C VAL A 120 -3.15 -3.70 -8.33
N ARG A 121 -4.47 -3.49 -8.45
CA ARG A 121 -5.17 -3.55 -9.72
C ARG A 121 -6.53 -2.84 -9.67
N ASP A 122 -7.29 -2.89 -10.76
CA ASP A 122 -8.74 -2.65 -10.71
C ASP A 122 -9.41 -3.83 -9.97
N TYR A 123 -9.61 -3.66 -8.66
CA TYR A 123 -10.01 -4.77 -7.79
C TYR A 123 -11.40 -5.34 -8.08
N LEU A 124 -12.33 -4.54 -8.63
CA LEU A 124 -13.69 -5.02 -8.88
C LEU A 124 -13.77 -6.04 -10.01
N VAL A 125 -12.77 -6.07 -10.88
CA VAL A 125 -12.78 -6.91 -12.08
C VAL A 125 -12.31 -8.33 -11.81
N ALA A 126 -11.20 -8.49 -11.07
CA ALA A 126 -10.60 -9.80 -10.84
C ALA A 126 -9.76 -9.80 -9.54
N GLY A 127 -9.22 -10.97 -9.20
CA GLY A 127 -8.31 -11.14 -8.07
C GLY A 127 -9.01 -11.35 -6.73
N PRO A 128 -8.24 -11.40 -5.65
CA PRO A 128 -8.73 -11.79 -4.33
C PRO A 128 -9.55 -10.70 -3.63
N TYR A 129 -9.41 -9.41 -4.00
CA TYR A 129 -9.96 -8.29 -3.24
C TYR A 129 -11.22 -7.66 -3.86
N LYS A 130 -12.05 -8.45 -4.52
CA LYS A 130 -13.30 -7.97 -5.16
C LYS A 130 -14.36 -7.46 -4.18
N THR A 131 -14.24 -7.77 -2.91
CA THR A 131 -15.23 -7.45 -1.87
C THR A 131 -14.92 -6.19 -1.10
N LEU A 132 -13.87 -5.47 -1.46
CA LEU A 132 -13.51 -4.20 -0.83
C LEU A 132 -14.62 -3.17 -1.00
N LYS A 133 -15.04 -2.58 0.12
CA LYS A 133 -16.14 -1.60 0.16
C LYS A 133 -15.65 -0.16 0.00
N GLN A 134 -14.40 0.09 0.37
CA GLN A 134 -13.81 1.44 0.31
C GLN A 134 -12.96 1.67 -0.95
N TYR A 135 -12.79 0.64 -1.80
CA TYR A 135 -12.11 0.80 -3.08
C TYR A 135 -12.89 1.74 -4.00
N LYS A 136 -12.20 2.69 -4.62
CA LYS A 136 -12.75 3.69 -5.55
C LYS A 136 -12.28 3.35 -6.97
N PRO A 137 -13.14 2.76 -7.83
CA PRO A 137 -12.78 2.43 -9.20
C PRO A 137 -12.36 3.67 -9.99
N GLN A 138 -11.24 3.59 -10.71
CA GLN A 138 -10.68 4.65 -11.57
C GLN A 138 -10.40 5.98 -10.83
N ASP A 139 -10.31 5.93 -9.50
CA ASP A 139 -9.97 7.07 -8.64
C ASP A 139 -8.78 6.72 -7.74
N TRP A 140 -8.27 7.69 -6.98
CA TRP A 140 -7.13 7.52 -6.09
C TRP A 140 -7.50 6.69 -4.86
N ASN A 141 -6.70 5.66 -4.63
CA ASN A 141 -6.80 4.74 -3.49
C ASN A 141 -5.47 4.70 -2.74
N GLU A 142 -5.50 4.76 -1.42
CA GLU A 142 -4.31 4.67 -0.59
C GLU A 142 -3.98 3.20 -0.26
N ILE A 143 -2.73 2.81 -0.47
CA ILE A 143 -2.15 1.58 0.07
C ILE A 143 -1.26 1.96 1.26
N VAL A 144 -1.44 1.26 2.37
CA VAL A 144 -0.55 1.32 3.52
C VAL A 144 0.03 -0.07 3.78
N VAL A 145 1.35 -0.17 3.83
CA VAL A 145 2.07 -1.41 4.17
C VAL A 145 2.89 -1.16 5.44
N THR A 146 2.53 -1.84 6.52
CA THR A 146 3.27 -1.79 7.78
C THR A 146 4.14 -3.03 7.90
N VAL A 147 5.45 -2.85 7.90
CA VAL A 147 6.44 -3.93 8.02
C VAL A 147 6.98 -3.99 9.43
N LYS A 148 6.92 -5.19 10.02
CA LYS A 148 7.56 -5.54 11.30
C LYS A 148 8.32 -6.86 11.13
N GLY A 149 9.66 -6.79 11.22
CA GLY A 149 10.52 -7.92 10.91
C GLY A 149 10.31 -8.41 9.47
N ASN A 150 9.90 -9.65 9.33
CA ASN A 150 9.63 -10.31 8.05
C ASN A 150 8.13 -10.56 7.79
N VAL A 151 7.28 -9.70 8.34
CA VAL A 151 5.84 -9.71 8.11
C VAL A 151 5.37 -8.32 7.72
N ALA A 152 4.50 -8.25 6.71
CA ALA A 152 3.84 -7.02 6.29
C ALA A 152 2.32 -7.14 6.46
N HIS A 153 1.71 -6.13 7.09
CA HIS A 153 0.27 -5.91 7.11
C HIS A 153 -0.06 -4.86 6.04
N CYS A 154 -1.01 -5.17 5.16
CA CYS A 154 -1.32 -4.36 3.98
C CYS A 154 -2.80 -3.98 3.96
N THR A 155 -3.08 -2.70 3.72
CA THR A 155 -4.46 -2.20 3.61
C THR A 155 -4.66 -1.36 2.35
N CYS A 156 -5.91 -1.30 1.87
CA CYS A 156 -6.37 -0.34 0.85
C CYS A 156 -7.50 0.49 1.44
N ASN A 157 -7.34 1.81 1.48
CA ASN A 157 -8.30 2.75 2.10
C ASN A 157 -8.76 2.29 3.51
N GLY A 158 -7.85 1.68 4.29
CA GLY A 158 -8.10 1.15 5.62
C GLY A 158 -8.69 -0.26 5.67
N GLU A 159 -9.11 -0.86 4.55
CA GLU A 159 -9.54 -2.26 4.51
C GLU A 159 -8.34 -3.20 4.32
N VAL A 160 -8.32 -4.31 5.05
CA VAL A 160 -7.22 -5.28 5.01
C VAL A 160 -7.19 -6.01 3.66
N LEU A 161 -6.02 -5.96 3.00
CA LEU A 161 -5.68 -6.79 1.84
C LEU A 161 -4.96 -8.07 2.29
N GLU A 162 -3.87 -7.90 3.03
CA GLU A 162 -3.06 -8.98 3.58
C GLU A 162 -2.74 -8.68 5.04
N ASP A 163 -3.15 -9.58 5.94
CA ASP A 163 -2.92 -9.39 7.38
C ASP A 163 -1.49 -9.74 7.79
N ALA A 164 -0.88 -10.74 7.15
CA ALA A 164 0.45 -11.25 7.51
C ALA A 164 1.24 -11.76 6.28
N LEU A 165 1.47 -10.90 5.30
CA LEU A 165 2.29 -11.22 4.14
C LEU A 165 3.75 -11.49 4.56
N LYS A 166 4.25 -12.70 4.28
CA LYS A 166 5.64 -13.07 4.59
C LYS A 166 6.60 -12.43 3.61
N ILE A 167 7.59 -11.71 4.13
CA ILE A 167 8.60 -10.99 3.34
C ILE A 167 10.01 -11.34 3.82
N PRO A 168 11.06 -11.22 2.97
CA PRO A 168 12.46 -11.34 3.38
C PRO A 168 12.87 -10.23 4.36
N ASP A 169 14.00 -10.40 5.05
CA ASP A 169 14.55 -9.42 5.99
C ASP A 169 14.96 -8.11 5.31
N THR A 170 15.28 -8.15 4.02
CA THR A 170 15.71 -6.99 3.24
C THR A 170 15.28 -7.11 1.79
N GLY A 171 15.13 -5.98 1.12
CA GLY A 171 14.80 -5.90 -0.31
C GLY A 171 14.33 -4.51 -0.70
N GLY A 172 14.10 -4.33 -1.99
CA GLY A 172 13.55 -3.11 -2.55
C GLY A 172 12.03 -3.07 -2.51
N ILE A 173 11.48 -1.96 -2.96
CA ILE A 173 10.06 -1.80 -3.30
C ILE A 173 9.96 -1.86 -4.83
N GLY A 174 9.02 -2.61 -5.35
CA GLY A 174 8.83 -2.75 -6.80
C GLY A 174 7.41 -2.48 -7.25
N LEU A 175 7.27 -2.02 -8.49
CA LEU A 175 6.00 -1.82 -9.17
C LEU A 175 5.95 -2.67 -10.43
N GLU A 176 4.82 -3.29 -10.70
CA GLU A 176 4.64 -4.15 -11.87
C GLU A 176 3.93 -3.42 -13.00
N ALA A 177 4.40 -3.63 -14.20
CA ALA A 177 3.74 -3.30 -15.45
C ALA A 177 3.28 -4.61 -16.11
N ASP A 178 2.01 -4.97 -15.90
CA ASP A 178 1.39 -6.12 -16.53
C ASP A 178 0.41 -5.64 -17.63
N ARG A 179 -0.82 -5.31 -17.29
CA ARG A 179 -1.88 -4.98 -18.24
C ARG A 179 -2.56 -3.65 -17.87
N GLY A 180 -2.85 -2.84 -18.88
CA GLY A 180 -3.53 -1.54 -18.72
C GLY A 180 -2.68 -0.49 -18.02
N GLN A 181 -3.22 0.72 -17.93
CA GLN A 181 -2.53 1.82 -17.31
C GLN A 181 -2.74 1.83 -15.80
N MET A 182 -1.65 1.96 -15.07
CA MET A 182 -1.64 2.25 -13.64
C MET A 182 -0.94 3.57 -13.38
N GLU A 183 -1.35 4.26 -12.34
CA GLU A 183 -0.76 5.51 -11.90
C GLU A 183 -0.47 5.45 -10.42
N TYR A 184 0.68 5.99 -10.03
CA TYR A 184 1.15 6.03 -8.65
C TYR A 184 1.64 7.42 -8.28
N ARG A 185 1.36 7.86 -7.04
CA ARG A 185 1.88 9.10 -6.48
C ARG A 185 2.07 8.99 -4.97
N ASN A 186 2.71 10.00 -4.36
CA ASN A 186 2.91 10.08 -2.91
C ASN A 186 3.58 8.81 -2.31
N LEU A 187 4.53 8.21 -3.08
CA LEU A 187 5.26 7.03 -2.66
C LEU A 187 6.29 7.41 -1.61
N ARG A 188 6.00 7.14 -0.35
CA ARG A 188 6.87 7.47 0.78
C ARG A 188 7.00 6.33 1.77
N LEU A 189 8.19 6.16 2.31
CA LEU A 189 8.53 5.14 3.27
C LEU A 189 9.07 5.80 4.54
N THR A 190 8.44 5.54 5.69
CA THR A 190 8.93 6.02 6.98
C THR A 190 9.55 4.84 7.73
N VAL A 191 10.86 4.93 8.00
CA VAL A 191 11.60 3.91 8.75
C VAL A 191 11.23 4.04 10.23
N SER A 192 10.88 2.92 10.88
CA SER A 192 10.67 2.90 12.33
C SER A 192 11.99 3.09 13.08
N LYS A 193 11.93 3.80 14.22
CA LYS A 193 13.08 3.95 15.11
C LYS A 193 13.36 2.68 15.88
#